data_f80c94d7e39d8e0aeb171aed7d2ebcf6
#
_entry.id   f80c94d7e39d8e0aeb171aed7d2ebcf6
#
_cell.length_a   1.000
_cell.length_b   1.000
_cell.length_c   1.000
_cell.angle_alpha   90.00
_cell.angle_beta   90.00
_cell.angle_gamma   90.00
#
_symmetry.space_group_name_H-M   'P 1'
#
loop_
_entity.id
_entity.type
_entity.pdbx_description
1 polymer ?
#
loop_
_entity_poly.entity_id
_entity_poly.type
_entity_poly.pdbx_seq_one_letter_code
_entity_poly.pdbx_strand_id
1 'polypeptide(L)'
;MQQVGIRSVSIDDICHELGISKKTFYVYFASKDELVEAILGVHQEKVAKELAQSLQKRTVEQSLVEWVKIAKHTEKHTLKTPPMIYDLEKYYPQLFKQHKAYMRAATEAVLVQFLQKGVEEGIFRQEIDVKIVAMVFIDIQYKLMEIMSKGEKSREEILRIGQQGMDILVRGILSENGLLRLRKKVKNNI
;
A
#
# COMPACT_ATOMS: atom_id res chain seq x y z
N MET A 1 9.36 -0.83 17.53
CA MET A 1 9.96 -0.17 16.34
C MET A 1 8.94 0.52 15.43
N GLN A 2 7.84 -0.10 15.03
CA GLN A 2 6.88 0.54 14.12
C GLN A 2 6.27 1.84 14.65
N GLN A 3 6.03 1.94 15.96
CA GLN A 3 5.40 3.12 16.59
C GLN A 3 6.41 4.18 17.06
N VAL A 4 7.65 3.79 17.35
CA VAL A 4 8.68 4.69 17.94
C VAL A 4 9.88 4.95 17.03
N GLY A 5 9.94 4.32 15.86
CA GLY A 5 11.06 4.41 14.92
C GLY A 5 12.18 3.40 15.20
N ILE A 6 13.04 3.22 14.20
CA ILE A 6 14.14 2.25 14.28
C ILE A 6 15.25 2.76 15.19
N ARG A 7 15.55 4.05 15.09
CA ARG A 7 16.71 4.65 15.77
C ARG A 7 16.52 4.79 17.27
N SER A 8 15.30 5.02 17.72
CA SER A 8 14.96 5.20 19.13
C SER A 8 15.00 3.92 19.96
N VAL A 9 15.12 2.74 19.34
CA VAL A 9 15.16 1.46 20.02
C VAL A 9 16.57 0.89 19.94
N SER A 10 17.25 0.69 21.08
CA SER A 10 18.59 0.08 21.16
C SER A 10 18.52 -1.45 21.17
N ILE A 11 19.66 -2.14 20.96
CA ILE A 11 19.74 -3.60 21.14
C ILE A 11 19.44 -3.96 22.60
N ASP A 12 19.81 -3.11 23.55
CA ASP A 12 19.53 -3.32 24.98
C ASP A 12 18.04 -3.31 25.25
N ASP A 13 17.31 -2.33 24.68
CA ASP A 13 15.87 -2.26 24.81
C ASP A 13 15.18 -3.52 24.25
N ILE A 14 15.67 -4.00 23.09
CA ILE A 14 15.15 -5.21 22.45
C ILE A 14 15.41 -6.43 23.34
N CYS A 15 16.64 -6.57 23.83
CA CYS A 15 17.02 -7.67 24.70
C CYS A 15 16.21 -7.67 26.01
N HIS A 16 16.02 -6.50 26.60
CA HIS A 16 15.22 -6.32 27.82
C HIS A 16 13.76 -6.71 27.57
N GLU A 17 13.15 -6.21 26.51
CA GLU A 17 11.75 -6.48 26.16
C GLU A 17 11.50 -7.98 25.87
N LEU A 18 12.45 -8.64 25.21
CA LEU A 18 12.36 -10.06 24.88
C LEU A 18 12.84 -11.00 25.99
N GLY A 19 13.39 -10.47 27.09
CA GLY A 19 13.94 -11.27 28.18
C GLY A 19 15.17 -12.11 27.78
N ILE A 20 15.96 -11.63 26.80
CA ILE A 20 17.16 -12.34 26.31
C ILE A 20 18.45 -11.58 26.63
N SER A 21 19.59 -12.29 26.64
CA SER A 21 20.89 -11.65 26.78
C SER A 21 21.37 -11.06 25.43
N LYS A 22 22.26 -10.04 25.48
CA LYS A 22 22.98 -9.56 24.28
C LYS A 22 23.72 -10.70 23.56
N LYS A 23 24.30 -11.63 24.31
CA LYS A 23 24.97 -12.81 23.73
C LYS A 23 24.00 -13.63 22.90
N THR A 24 22.78 -13.82 23.39
CA THR A 24 21.71 -14.52 22.67
C THR A 24 21.32 -13.75 21.42
N PHE A 25 21.16 -12.42 21.50
CA PHE A 25 20.87 -11.59 20.34
C PHE A 25 21.92 -11.76 19.23
N TYR A 26 23.22 -11.67 19.58
CA TYR A 26 24.30 -11.78 18.61
C TYR A 26 24.53 -13.19 18.03
N VAL A 27 23.88 -14.21 18.59
CA VAL A 27 23.80 -15.54 17.94
C VAL A 27 22.94 -15.52 16.68
N TYR A 28 21.90 -14.68 16.67
CA TYR A 28 20.92 -14.64 15.57
C TYR A 28 21.18 -13.49 14.59
N PHE A 29 21.67 -12.34 15.08
CA PHE A 29 21.88 -11.13 14.27
C PHE A 29 23.23 -10.54 14.61
N ALA A 30 24.11 -10.41 13.61
CA ALA A 30 25.43 -9.80 13.82
C ALA A 30 25.35 -8.29 14.13
N SER A 31 24.26 -7.65 13.77
CA SER A 31 24.03 -6.21 13.97
C SER A 31 22.55 -5.87 14.08
N LYS A 32 22.27 -4.63 14.49
CA LYS A 32 20.91 -4.08 14.43
C LYS A 32 20.41 -3.94 13.00
N ASP A 33 21.31 -3.68 12.04
CA ASP A 33 20.99 -3.51 10.63
C ASP A 33 20.49 -4.83 10.05
N GLU A 34 21.12 -5.96 10.39
CA GLU A 34 20.66 -7.30 10.00
C GLU A 34 19.26 -7.62 10.56
N LEU A 35 19.01 -7.25 11.82
CA LEU A 35 17.67 -7.36 12.40
C LEU A 35 16.64 -6.51 11.64
N VAL A 36 16.99 -5.27 11.26
CA VAL A 36 16.10 -4.38 10.48
C VAL A 36 15.78 -5.01 9.13
N GLU A 37 16.77 -5.56 8.45
CA GLU A 37 16.58 -6.26 7.17
C GLU A 37 15.65 -7.48 7.31
N ALA A 38 15.85 -8.29 8.34
CA ALA A 38 14.99 -9.44 8.63
C ALA A 38 13.54 -9.03 8.92
N ILE A 39 13.33 -7.96 9.71
CA ILE A 39 11.99 -7.42 9.99
C ILE A 39 11.31 -6.94 8.71
N LEU A 40 12.05 -6.28 7.82
CA LEU A 40 11.52 -5.84 6.54
C LEU A 40 11.12 -7.02 5.65
N GLY A 41 11.92 -8.09 5.61
CA GLY A 41 11.60 -9.32 4.89
C GLY A 41 10.28 -9.92 5.37
N VAL A 42 10.12 -10.11 6.67
CA VAL A 42 8.86 -10.61 7.27
C VAL A 42 7.67 -9.70 6.96
N HIS A 43 7.86 -8.38 7.02
CA HIS A 43 6.82 -7.42 6.67
C HIS A 43 6.42 -7.51 5.20
N GLN A 44 7.39 -7.64 4.29
CA GLN A 44 7.17 -7.79 2.87
C GLN A 44 6.35 -9.04 2.54
N GLU A 45 6.72 -10.20 3.10
CA GLU A 45 5.99 -11.45 2.92
C GLU A 45 4.56 -11.36 3.45
N LYS A 46 4.38 -10.77 4.63
CA LYS A 46 3.05 -10.57 5.22
C LYS A 46 2.17 -9.71 4.32
N VAL A 47 2.67 -8.55 3.86
CA VAL A 47 1.88 -7.65 3.00
C VAL A 47 1.58 -8.29 1.65
N ALA A 48 2.55 -8.97 1.02
CA ALA A 48 2.31 -9.68 -0.22
C ALA A 48 1.21 -10.74 -0.10
N LYS A 49 1.22 -11.49 1.02
CA LYS A 49 0.19 -12.49 1.33
C LYS A 49 -1.19 -11.85 1.55
N GLU A 50 -1.26 -10.76 2.31
CA GLU A 50 -2.50 -10.02 2.56
C GLU A 50 -3.08 -9.43 1.27
N LEU A 51 -2.24 -8.85 0.40
CA LEU A 51 -2.64 -8.35 -0.91
C LEU A 51 -3.22 -9.47 -1.79
N ALA A 52 -2.51 -10.60 -1.91
CA ALA A 52 -2.98 -11.74 -2.69
C ALA A 52 -4.32 -12.28 -2.17
N GLN A 53 -4.48 -12.41 -0.85
CA GLN A 53 -5.72 -12.86 -0.22
C GLN A 53 -6.89 -11.88 -0.43
N SER A 54 -6.62 -10.58 -0.49
CA SER A 54 -7.66 -9.56 -0.68
C SER A 54 -8.37 -9.71 -2.03
N LEU A 55 -7.64 -10.11 -3.07
CA LEU A 55 -8.20 -10.39 -4.40
C LEU A 55 -9.07 -11.65 -4.45
N GLN A 56 -8.73 -12.66 -3.66
CA GLN A 56 -9.48 -13.93 -3.66
C GLN A 56 -10.80 -13.82 -2.91
N LYS A 57 -10.85 -12.96 -1.88
CA LYS A 57 -12.03 -12.84 -1.00
C LYS A 57 -13.15 -11.97 -1.54
N ARG A 58 -12.91 -11.16 -2.58
CA ARG A 58 -13.87 -10.18 -3.08
C ARG A 58 -14.02 -10.26 -4.59
N THR A 59 -15.23 -9.99 -5.07
CA THR A 59 -15.43 -9.73 -6.50
C THR A 59 -14.85 -8.36 -6.89
N VAL A 60 -14.60 -8.14 -8.19
CA VAL A 60 -14.14 -6.84 -8.70
C VAL A 60 -15.13 -5.74 -8.32
N GLU A 61 -16.43 -5.99 -8.45
CA GLU A 61 -17.46 -5.02 -8.05
C GLU A 61 -17.44 -4.68 -6.56
N GLN A 62 -17.26 -5.69 -5.69
CA GLN A 62 -17.17 -5.46 -4.23
C GLN A 62 -15.95 -4.61 -3.88
N SER A 63 -14.81 -4.85 -4.54
CA SER A 63 -13.60 -4.08 -4.35
C SER A 63 -13.78 -2.63 -4.81
N LEU A 64 -14.42 -2.40 -5.96
CA LEU A 64 -14.73 -1.05 -6.45
C LEU A 64 -15.66 -0.29 -5.52
N VAL A 65 -16.71 -0.93 -4.99
CA VAL A 65 -17.63 -0.32 -4.01
C VAL A 65 -16.88 0.07 -2.74
N GLU A 66 -15.99 -0.79 -2.26
CA GLU A 66 -15.19 -0.50 -1.07
C GLU A 66 -14.24 0.69 -1.31
N TRP A 67 -13.59 0.76 -2.47
CA TRP A 67 -12.78 1.91 -2.84
C TRP A 67 -13.58 3.22 -2.88
N VAL A 68 -14.77 3.20 -3.45
CA VAL A 68 -15.67 4.37 -3.43
C VAL A 68 -16.05 4.78 -2.01
N LYS A 69 -16.28 3.81 -1.11
CA LYS A 69 -16.55 4.08 0.30
C LYS A 69 -15.33 4.69 1.00
N ILE A 70 -14.17 4.08 0.84
CA ILE A 70 -12.91 4.60 1.40
C ILE A 70 -12.66 6.02 0.89
N ALA A 71 -12.82 6.29 -0.40
CA ALA A 71 -12.66 7.62 -0.97
C ALA A 71 -13.61 8.67 -0.34
N LYS A 72 -14.84 8.28 0.02
CA LYS A 72 -15.80 9.18 0.68
C LYS A 72 -15.53 9.39 2.19
N HIS A 73 -14.88 8.44 2.87
CA HIS A 73 -14.70 8.45 4.32
C HIS A 73 -13.25 8.69 4.77
N THR A 74 -12.42 9.21 3.90
CA THR A 74 -10.96 9.38 4.11
C THR A 74 -10.60 10.32 5.27
N GLU A 75 -11.55 11.05 5.83
CA GLU A 75 -11.32 11.90 7.03
C GLU A 75 -10.83 11.09 8.24
N LYS A 76 -11.14 9.78 8.31
CA LYS A 76 -10.80 8.92 9.44
C LYS A 76 -9.46 8.18 9.32
N HIS A 77 -8.87 8.12 8.13
CA HIS A 77 -7.61 7.41 7.95
C HIS A 77 -6.41 8.33 8.23
N THR A 78 -5.63 7.98 9.23
CA THR A 78 -4.40 8.69 9.59
C THR A 78 -3.33 8.42 8.52
N LEU A 79 -3.16 9.36 7.60
CA LEU A 79 -2.08 9.35 6.60
C LEU A 79 -0.74 9.80 7.23
N LYS A 80 -0.36 9.22 8.36
CA LYS A 80 0.97 9.49 8.94
C LYS A 80 1.95 8.45 8.42
N THR A 81 3.05 8.89 7.86
CA THR A 81 4.18 7.99 7.58
C THR A 81 4.65 7.41 8.91
N PRO A 82 4.63 6.08 9.06
CA PRO A 82 5.13 5.48 10.30
C PRO A 82 6.56 5.93 10.59
N PRO A 83 6.92 6.22 11.84
CA PRO A 83 8.29 6.63 12.22
C PRO A 83 9.36 5.66 11.69
N MET A 84 9.03 4.37 11.63
CA MET A 84 9.91 3.36 11.06
C MET A 84 10.26 3.62 9.59
N ILE A 85 9.31 4.07 8.78
CA ILE A 85 9.52 4.35 7.34
C ILE A 85 10.42 5.59 7.17
N TYR A 86 10.20 6.62 7.99
CA TYR A 86 11.05 7.81 8.00
C TYR A 86 12.50 7.46 8.36
N ASP A 87 12.70 6.68 9.43
CA ASP A 87 14.03 6.24 9.85
C ASP A 87 14.69 5.35 8.80
N LEU A 88 13.91 4.47 8.15
CA LEU A 88 14.39 3.62 7.09
C LEU A 88 14.90 4.44 5.89
N GLU A 89 14.12 5.43 5.44
CA GLU A 89 14.51 6.31 4.34
C GLU A 89 15.78 7.11 4.67
N LYS A 90 15.86 7.63 5.89
CA LYS A 90 16.95 8.51 6.31
C LYS A 90 18.25 7.78 6.64
N TYR A 91 18.18 6.65 7.32
CA TYR A 91 19.35 5.96 7.88
C TYR A 91 19.70 4.66 7.17
N TYR A 92 18.78 4.10 6.37
CA TYR A 92 18.95 2.85 5.63
C TYR A 92 18.52 2.99 4.16
N PRO A 93 19.09 3.97 3.41
CA PRO A 93 18.56 4.33 2.08
C PRO A 93 18.58 3.18 1.08
N GLN A 94 19.55 2.26 1.18
CA GLN A 94 19.61 1.09 0.29
C GLN A 94 18.51 0.08 0.61
N LEU A 95 18.29 -0.23 1.89
CA LEU A 95 17.20 -1.11 2.33
C LEU A 95 15.83 -0.49 2.00
N PHE A 96 15.69 0.82 2.17
CA PHE A 96 14.48 1.54 1.79
C PHE A 96 14.19 1.44 0.29
N LYS A 97 15.20 1.63 -0.54
CA LYS A 97 15.08 1.49 -2.00
C LYS A 97 14.65 0.07 -2.41
N GLN A 98 15.27 -0.94 -1.83
CA GLN A 98 14.92 -2.34 -2.07
C GLN A 98 13.50 -2.66 -1.60
N HIS A 99 13.14 -2.23 -0.39
CA HIS A 99 11.80 -2.40 0.17
C HIS A 99 10.75 -1.74 -0.72
N LYS A 100 10.98 -0.49 -1.15
CA LYS A 100 10.08 0.24 -2.04
C LYS A 100 9.91 -0.47 -3.39
N ALA A 101 10.99 -0.97 -3.97
CA ALA A 101 10.95 -1.72 -5.23
C ALA A 101 10.13 -3.02 -5.09
N TYR A 102 10.37 -3.77 -4.01
CA TYR A 102 9.61 -4.98 -3.71
C TYR A 102 8.11 -4.70 -3.54
N MET A 103 7.76 -3.72 -2.72
CA MET A 103 6.36 -3.34 -2.48
C MET A 103 5.66 -2.89 -3.75
N ARG A 104 6.37 -2.14 -4.60
CA ARG A 104 5.86 -1.73 -5.91
C ARG A 104 5.55 -2.94 -6.79
N ALA A 105 6.49 -3.86 -6.93
CA ALA A 105 6.32 -5.06 -7.76
C ALA A 105 5.19 -5.96 -7.23
N ALA A 106 5.09 -6.16 -5.92
CA ALA A 106 4.02 -6.93 -5.30
C ALA A 106 2.64 -6.29 -5.55
N THR A 107 2.53 -4.97 -5.40
CA THR A 107 1.29 -4.23 -5.65
C THR A 107 0.91 -4.29 -7.13
N GLU A 108 1.88 -4.14 -8.03
CA GLU A 108 1.66 -4.22 -9.48
C GLU A 108 1.12 -5.59 -9.89
N ALA A 109 1.73 -6.67 -9.43
CA ALA A 109 1.29 -8.03 -9.73
C ALA A 109 -0.17 -8.27 -9.31
N VAL A 110 -0.53 -7.82 -8.12
CA VAL A 110 -1.90 -7.93 -7.59
C VAL A 110 -2.87 -7.07 -8.37
N LEU A 111 -2.50 -5.84 -8.69
CA LEU A 111 -3.37 -4.91 -9.43
C LEU A 111 -3.59 -5.36 -10.88
N VAL A 112 -2.57 -5.89 -11.54
CA VAL A 112 -2.69 -6.46 -12.90
C VAL A 112 -3.68 -7.62 -12.89
N GLN A 113 -3.59 -8.54 -11.92
CA GLN A 113 -4.55 -9.66 -11.80
C GLN A 113 -5.97 -9.15 -11.57
N PHE A 114 -6.14 -8.15 -10.72
CA PHE A 114 -7.45 -7.53 -10.46
C PHE A 114 -8.04 -6.89 -11.72
N LEU A 115 -7.24 -6.13 -12.46
CA LEU A 115 -7.66 -5.49 -13.71
C LEU A 115 -8.00 -6.53 -14.78
N GLN A 116 -7.15 -7.57 -14.93
CA GLN A 116 -7.39 -8.66 -15.87
C GLN A 116 -8.72 -9.35 -15.60
N LYS A 117 -8.97 -9.70 -14.34
CA LYS A 117 -10.25 -10.28 -13.92
C LYS A 117 -11.44 -9.36 -14.24
N GLY A 118 -11.30 -8.06 -14.01
CA GLY A 118 -12.34 -7.09 -14.33
C GLY A 118 -12.62 -6.95 -15.83
N VAL A 119 -11.60 -7.10 -16.68
CA VAL A 119 -11.76 -7.17 -18.15
C VAL A 119 -12.51 -8.45 -18.54
N GLU A 120 -12.11 -9.60 -18.00
CA GLU A 120 -12.77 -10.90 -18.25
C GLU A 120 -14.25 -10.92 -17.83
N GLU A 121 -14.57 -10.26 -16.70
CA GLU A 121 -15.94 -10.12 -16.19
C GLU A 121 -16.75 -9.02 -16.92
N GLY A 122 -16.14 -8.31 -17.89
CA GLY A 122 -16.78 -7.22 -18.63
C GLY A 122 -17.08 -5.96 -17.79
N ILE A 123 -16.42 -5.83 -16.65
CA ILE A 123 -16.52 -4.65 -15.77
C ILE A 123 -15.63 -3.53 -16.29
N PHE A 124 -14.42 -3.88 -16.72
CA PHE A 124 -13.49 -2.96 -17.36
C PHE A 124 -13.56 -3.11 -18.89
N ARG A 125 -13.17 -2.06 -19.59
CA ARG A 125 -13.10 -2.03 -21.05
C ARG A 125 -12.08 -3.03 -21.56
N GLN A 126 -12.35 -3.68 -22.68
CA GLN A 126 -11.47 -4.72 -23.24
C GLN A 126 -10.20 -4.17 -23.90
N GLU A 127 -10.26 -2.92 -24.37
CA GLU A 127 -9.16 -2.28 -25.07
C GLU A 127 -8.08 -1.67 -24.16
N ILE A 128 -8.23 -1.75 -22.84
CA ILE A 128 -7.22 -1.22 -21.91
C ILE A 128 -6.01 -2.14 -21.82
N ASP A 129 -4.82 -1.57 -21.79
CA ASP A 129 -3.62 -2.28 -21.36
C ASP A 129 -3.57 -2.28 -19.82
N VAL A 130 -3.84 -3.45 -19.22
CA VAL A 130 -3.90 -3.61 -17.75
C VAL A 130 -2.58 -3.30 -17.06
N LYS A 131 -1.43 -3.50 -17.74
CA LYS A 131 -0.12 -3.18 -17.17
C LYS A 131 0.12 -1.67 -17.14
N ILE A 132 -0.26 -0.96 -18.21
CA ILE A 132 -0.17 0.50 -18.26
C ILE A 132 -1.11 1.12 -17.20
N VAL A 133 -2.34 0.63 -17.10
CA VAL A 133 -3.29 1.10 -16.08
C VAL A 133 -2.74 0.87 -14.67
N ALA A 134 -2.20 -0.31 -14.39
CA ALA A 134 -1.59 -0.62 -13.09
C ALA A 134 -0.41 0.31 -12.78
N MET A 135 0.47 0.53 -13.75
CA MET A 135 1.61 1.44 -13.62
C MET A 135 1.16 2.87 -13.28
N VAL A 136 0.22 3.43 -14.05
CA VAL A 136 -0.31 4.79 -13.82
C VAL A 136 -0.94 4.91 -12.44
N PHE A 137 -1.74 3.91 -12.04
CA PHE A 137 -2.36 3.86 -10.72
C PHE A 137 -1.33 3.90 -9.60
N ILE A 138 -0.30 3.06 -9.68
CA ILE A 138 0.77 2.98 -8.69
C ILE A 138 1.57 4.27 -8.65
N ASP A 139 1.91 4.86 -9.79
CA ASP A 139 2.67 6.11 -9.86
C ASP A 139 1.94 7.27 -9.20
N ILE A 140 0.62 7.37 -9.39
CA ILE A 140 -0.20 8.36 -8.68
C ILE A 140 -0.12 8.14 -7.16
N GLN A 141 -0.23 6.91 -6.68
CA GLN A 141 -0.16 6.61 -5.25
C GLN A 141 1.21 6.97 -4.66
N TYR A 142 2.30 6.59 -5.33
CA TYR A 142 3.65 6.94 -4.89
C TYR A 142 3.90 8.45 -4.91
N LYS A 143 3.38 9.16 -5.92
CA LYS A 143 3.49 10.62 -5.99
C LYS A 143 2.74 11.32 -4.88
N LEU A 144 1.55 10.86 -4.52
CA LEU A 144 0.79 11.37 -3.38
C LEU A 144 1.54 11.14 -2.06
N MET A 145 2.13 9.96 -1.87
CA MET A 145 2.96 9.67 -0.70
C MET A 145 4.18 10.59 -0.62
N GLU A 146 4.86 10.85 -1.74
CA GLU A 146 6.01 11.76 -1.81
C GLU A 146 5.61 13.19 -1.43
N ILE A 147 4.53 13.73 -2.01
CA ILE A 147 4.02 15.07 -1.68
C ILE A 147 3.67 15.17 -0.19
N MET A 148 3.08 14.11 0.36
CA MET A 148 2.73 14.05 1.77
C MET A 148 3.98 14.04 2.67
N SER A 149 5.00 13.25 2.33
CA SER A 149 6.23 13.15 3.13
C SER A 149 7.03 14.44 3.15
N LYS A 150 6.97 15.22 2.06
CA LYS A 150 7.64 16.52 1.95
C LYS A 150 6.87 17.67 2.63
N GLY A 151 5.62 17.45 3.02
CA GLY A 151 4.77 18.49 3.60
C GLY A 151 4.43 19.63 2.63
N GLU A 152 4.50 19.37 1.31
CA GLU A 152 4.27 20.39 0.26
C GLU A 152 2.81 20.84 0.17
N LYS A 153 1.89 20.00 0.66
CA LYS A 153 0.45 20.23 0.61
C LYS A 153 -0.23 19.84 1.90
N SER A 154 -1.36 20.48 2.19
CA SER A 154 -2.21 20.08 3.31
C SER A 154 -2.76 18.66 3.10
N ARG A 155 -3.11 17.99 4.20
CA ARG A 155 -3.73 16.68 4.16
C ARG A 155 -5.01 16.66 3.32
N GLU A 156 -5.84 17.68 3.45
CA GLU A 156 -7.10 17.83 2.73
C GLU A 156 -6.88 17.94 1.22
N GLU A 157 -5.86 18.71 0.80
CA GLU A 157 -5.49 18.81 -0.60
C GLU A 157 -5.02 17.47 -1.18
N ILE A 158 -4.18 16.73 -0.44
CA ILE A 158 -3.68 15.41 -0.86
C ILE A 158 -4.84 14.43 -1.01
N LEU A 159 -5.76 14.39 -0.04
CA LEU A 159 -6.95 13.55 -0.11
C LEU A 159 -7.82 13.90 -1.30
N ARG A 160 -8.07 15.20 -1.54
CA ARG A 160 -8.85 15.67 -2.69
C ARG A 160 -8.21 15.29 -4.03
N ILE A 161 -6.90 15.45 -4.16
CA ILE A 161 -6.16 15.06 -5.38
C ILE A 161 -6.27 13.55 -5.59
N GLY A 162 -6.05 12.77 -4.53
CA GLY A 162 -6.15 11.31 -4.60
C GLY A 162 -7.55 10.83 -4.98
N GLN A 163 -8.59 11.41 -4.40
CA GLN A 163 -9.98 11.08 -4.72
C GLN A 163 -10.35 11.41 -6.16
N GLN A 164 -9.99 12.60 -6.63
CA GLN A 164 -10.28 13.02 -8.01
C GLN A 164 -9.48 12.20 -9.03
N GLY A 165 -8.18 11.97 -8.76
CA GLY A 165 -7.34 11.14 -9.63
C GLY A 165 -7.88 9.72 -9.74
N MET A 166 -8.32 9.14 -8.61
CA MET A 166 -8.91 7.82 -8.57
C MET A 166 -10.24 7.75 -9.31
N ASP A 167 -11.13 8.72 -9.10
CA ASP A 167 -12.43 8.76 -9.79
C ASP A 167 -12.25 8.86 -11.31
N ILE A 168 -11.31 9.68 -11.79
CA ILE A 168 -10.97 9.80 -13.20
C ILE A 168 -10.46 8.47 -13.76
N LEU A 169 -9.50 7.83 -13.09
CA LEU A 169 -8.95 6.55 -13.53
C LEU A 169 -10.02 5.45 -13.57
N VAL A 170 -10.78 5.28 -12.49
CA VAL A 170 -11.81 4.25 -12.41
C VAL A 170 -12.88 4.46 -13.50
N ARG A 171 -13.37 5.68 -13.68
CA ARG A 171 -14.35 5.98 -14.75
C ARG A 171 -13.75 5.79 -16.14
N GLY A 172 -12.46 6.11 -16.30
CA GLY A 172 -11.75 5.93 -17.56
C GLY A 172 -11.59 4.48 -18.00
N ILE A 173 -11.56 3.53 -17.08
CA ILE A 173 -11.39 2.10 -17.37
C ILE A 173 -12.68 1.29 -17.31
N LEU A 174 -13.76 1.80 -16.70
CA LEU A 174 -15.04 1.10 -16.61
C LEU A 174 -15.68 0.98 -18.00
N SER A 175 -16.23 -0.21 -18.29
CA SER A 175 -17.15 -0.41 -19.41
C SER A 175 -18.52 0.21 -19.10
N GLU A 176 -19.40 0.34 -20.10
CA GLU A 176 -20.79 0.80 -19.88
C GLU A 176 -21.51 -0.16 -18.88
N ASN A 177 -21.32 -1.45 -19.04
CA ASN A 177 -21.87 -2.47 -18.13
C ASN A 177 -21.32 -2.32 -16.72
N GLY A 178 -20.00 -2.10 -16.57
CA GLY A 178 -19.32 -1.85 -15.29
C GLY A 178 -19.87 -0.60 -14.58
N LEU A 179 -20.09 0.48 -15.32
CA LEU A 179 -20.70 1.71 -14.79
C LEU A 179 -22.12 1.46 -14.26
N LEU A 180 -22.93 0.73 -15.01
CA LEU A 180 -24.32 0.38 -14.61
C LEU A 180 -24.33 -0.49 -13.35
N ARG A 181 -23.47 -1.52 -13.30
CA ARG A 181 -23.34 -2.41 -12.13
C ARG A 181 -22.89 -1.65 -10.89
N LEU A 182 -21.87 -0.80 -11.00
CA LEU A 182 -21.36 0.00 -9.89
C LEU A 182 -22.43 0.96 -9.34
N ARG A 183 -23.15 1.67 -10.22
CA ARG A 183 -24.25 2.57 -9.83
C ARG A 183 -25.37 1.85 -9.06
N LYS A 184 -25.78 0.66 -9.50
CA LYS A 184 -26.78 -0.15 -8.80
C LYS A 184 -26.31 -0.56 -7.40
N LYS A 185 -25.06 -1.04 -7.27
CA LYS A 185 -24.52 -1.48 -5.98
C LYS A 185 -24.27 -0.32 -5.00
N VAL A 186 -23.82 0.81 -5.47
CA VAL A 186 -23.64 2.01 -4.62
C VAL A 186 -24.98 2.50 -4.09
N LYS A 187 -26.05 2.51 -4.90
CA LYS A 187 -27.40 2.87 -4.43
C LYS A 187 -27.98 1.91 -3.38
N ASN A 188 -27.64 0.63 -3.46
CA ASN A 188 -28.16 -0.39 -2.53
C ASN A 188 -27.35 -0.53 -1.24
N ASN A 189 -26.21 0.17 -1.11
CA ASN A 189 -25.29 0.08 0.04
C ASN A 189 -25.12 1.43 0.78
N ILE A 190 -25.90 2.44 0.42
CA ILE A 190 -26.11 3.72 1.11
C ILE A 190 -27.51 3.76 1.69
#